data_ed600653a99d251d3bb576f7a497a0cd
#
_entry.id   ed600653a99d251d3bb576f7a497a0cd
#
_cell.length_a   1.000
_cell.length_b   1.000
_cell.length_c   1.000
_cell.angle_alpha   90.00
_cell.angle_beta   90.00
_cell.angle_gamma   90.00
#
_symmetry.space_group_name_H-M   'P 1'
#
loop_
_entity.id
_entity.type
_entity.pdbx_description
1 polymer ?
#
loop_
_entity_poly.entity_id
_entity_poly.type
_entity_poly.pdbx_seq_one_letter_code
_entity_poly.pdbx_strand_id
1 'polypeptide(L)'
;MKPLQISITGGENKEGMSLPQQTLIDFYNAFNNKDINKMAKNWAQTDEIAMDNPLGGIKRGWDEIKAVYEHIFNGPAKVYVEFYDYTIHETREMFYAVGRERGEFRIGDIVVPLAIRTSRIFRLIDGQWRQVHHHGSIDDSELLARYQSAVKSAK
;
A
#
# COMPACT_ATOMS: atom_id res chain seq x y z
N MET A 1 -2.31 -21.68 -7.46
CA MET A 1 -3.04 -21.01 -6.37
C MET A 1 -4.06 -20.06 -6.97
N LYS A 2 -5.30 -20.14 -6.52
CA LYS A 2 -6.38 -19.29 -7.06
C LYS A 2 -6.40 -17.94 -6.31
N PRO A 3 -6.39 -16.79 -7.01
CA PRO A 3 -6.44 -15.49 -6.35
C PRO A 3 -7.77 -15.26 -5.61
N LEU A 4 -7.68 -14.60 -4.47
CA LEU A 4 -8.83 -14.15 -3.69
C LEU A 4 -9.40 -12.87 -4.29
N GLN A 5 -10.72 -12.83 -4.49
CA GLN A 5 -11.40 -11.72 -5.15
C GLN A 5 -12.08 -10.75 -4.18
N ILE A 6 -12.28 -11.17 -2.92
CA ILE A 6 -12.86 -10.30 -1.90
C ILE A 6 -11.83 -9.23 -1.54
N SER A 7 -12.22 -7.96 -1.72
CA SER A 7 -11.32 -6.82 -1.48
C SER A 7 -10.96 -6.65 -0.02
N ILE A 8 -9.72 -6.25 0.21
CA ILE A 8 -9.25 -5.72 1.49
C ILE A 8 -9.30 -4.20 1.42
N THR A 9 -10.12 -3.59 2.24
CA THR A 9 -10.35 -2.14 2.30
C THR A 9 -9.75 -1.47 3.53
N GLY A 10 -9.43 -2.27 4.54
CA GLY A 10 -9.00 -1.81 5.86
C GLY A 10 -10.15 -1.71 6.88
N GLY A 11 -11.40 -1.94 6.47
CA GLY A 11 -12.58 -1.90 7.35
C GLY A 11 -13.14 -3.27 7.74
N GLU A 12 -12.48 -4.35 7.34
CA GLU A 12 -12.97 -5.71 7.56
C GLU A 12 -12.89 -6.13 9.04
N ASN A 13 -13.83 -6.98 9.46
CA ASN A 13 -13.69 -7.72 10.72
C ASN A 13 -12.59 -8.78 10.54
N LYS A 14 -11.56 -8.70 11.38
CA LYS A 14 -10.39 -9.61 11.31
C LYS A 14 -10.61 -10.98 11.96
N GLU A 15 -11.74 -11.19 12.59
CA GLU A 15 -12.05 -12.45 13.27
C GLU A 15 -12.04 -13.63 12.30
N GLY A 16 -11.31 -14.70 12.65
CA GLY A 16 -11.18 -15.91 11.82
C GLY A 16 -10.26 -15.78 10.61
N MET A 17 -9.65 -14.60 10.39
CA MET A 17 -8.69 -14.41 9.32
C MET A 17 -7.27 -14.82 9.73
N SER A 18 -6.44 -15.22 8.75
CA SER A 18 -5.04 -15.49 8.99
C SER A 18 -4.28 -14.22 9.42
N LEU A 19 -3.18 -14.37 10.15
CA LEU A 19 -2.34 -13.23 10.54
C LEU A 19 -1.82 -12.41 9.34
N PRO A 20 -1.38 -13.03 8.23
CA PRO A 20 -1.07 -12.28 7.02
C PRO A 20 -2.23 -11.42 6.49
N GLN A 21 -3.45 -11.96 6.43
CA GLN A 21 -4.61 -11.18 6.02
C GLN A 21 -4.90 -10.02 6.97
N GLN A 22 -4.82 -10.27 8.29
CA GLN A 22 -4.99 -9.20 9.29
C GLN A 22 -3.95 -8.10 9.11
N THR A 23 -2.70 -8.45 8.82
CA THR A 23 -1.61 -7.49 8.59
C THR A 23 -1.85 -6.63 7.35
N LEU A 24 -2.39 -7.23 6.28
CA LEU A 24 -2.79 -6.48 5.08
C LEU A 24 -3.95 -5.54 5.39
N ILE A 25 -4.96 -5.99 6.13
CA ILE A 25 -6.08 -5.14 6.57
C ILE A 25 -5.57 -3.94 7.37
N ASP A 26 -4.62 -4.16 8.29
CA ASP A 26 -4.02 -3.09 9.07
C ASP A 26 -3.29 -2.05 8.21
N PHE A 27 -2.63 -2.49 7.12
CA PHE A 27 -2.02 -1.57 6.17
C PHE A 27 -3.06 -0.68 5.49
N TYR A 28 -4.11 -1.26 4.89
CA TYR A 28 -5.15 -0.50 4.18
C TYR A 28 -5.99 0.36 5.14
N ASN A 29 -6.19 -0.09 6.37
CA ASN A 29 -6.80 0.73 7.43
C ASN A 29 -5.95 1.98 7.70
N ALA A 30 -4.65 1.81 7.90
CA ALA A 30 -3.74 2.94 8.14
C ALA A 30 -3.72 3.91 6.95
N PHE A 31 -3.66 3.38 5.73
CA PHE A 31 -3.61 4.19 4.51
C PHE A 31 -4.90 4.96 4.28
N ASN A 32 -6.04 4.28 4.27
CA ASN A 32 -7.33 4.91 3.94
C ASN A 32 -7.85 5.85 5.05
N ASN A 33 -7.39 5.66 6.29
CA ASN A 33 -7.68 6.56 7.41
C ASN A 33 -6.59 7.62 7.65
N LYS A 34 -5.56 7.67 6.81
CA LYS A 34 -4.45 8.64 6.92
C LYS A 34 -3.76 8.60 8.29
N ASP A 35 -3.57 7.42 8.84
CA ASP A 35 -3.00 7.21 10.18
C ASP A 35 -1.51 6.84 10.08
N ILE A 36 -0.66 7.84 10.24
CA ILE A 36 0.80 7.65 10.15
C ILE A 36 1.35 6.78 11.30
N ASN A 37 0.72 6.81 12.46
CA ASN A 37 1.17 6.00 13.59
C ASN A 37 0.87 4.51 13.36
N LYS A 38 -0.30 4.18 12.83
CA LYS A 38 -0.62 2.81 12.40
C LYS A 38 0.26 2.37 11.25
N MET A 39 0.54 3.26 10.30
CA MET A 39 1.44 2.97 9.19
C MET A 39 2.86 2.64 9.71
N ALA A 40 3.38 3.41 10.66
CA ALA A 40 4.66 3.14 11.29
C ALA A 40 4.72 1.76 11.98
N LYS A 41 3.62 1.31 12.57
CA LYS A 41 3.52 -0.03 13.18
C LYS A 41 3.48 -1.15 12.14
N ASN A 42 2.95 -0.89 10.96
CA ASN A 42 2.89 -1.89 9.88
C ASN A 42 4.25 -2.11 9.21
N TRP A 43 5.06 -1.06 9.09
CA TRP A 43 6.40 -1.14 8.53
C TRP A 43 7.46 -1.51 9.57
N ALA A 44 8.49 -2.22 9.15
CA ALA A 44 9.70 -2.41 9.95
C ALA A 44 10.44 -1.07 10.10
N GLN A 45 11.12 -0.90 11.23
CA GLN A 45 11.87 0.33 11.55
C GLN A 45 13.38 0.08 11.40
N THR A 46 13.80 -0.35 10.20
CA THR A 46 15.18 -0.69 9.88
C THR A 46 15.62 -0.02 8.59
N ASP A 47 16.91 0.01 8.33
CA ASP A 47 17.48 0.56 7.09
C ASP A 47 17.31 -0.39 5.89
N GLU A 48 16.90 -1.63 6.12
CA GLU A 48 16.73 -2.63 5.06
C GLU A 48 15.44 -2.46 4.27
N ILE A 49 14.49 -1.67 4.75
CA ILE A 49 13.21 -1.50 4.07
C ILE A 49 13.31 -0.63 2.83
N ALA A 50 12.51 -0.95 1.82
CA ALA A 50 12.46 -0.19 0.59
C ALA A 50 11.06 -0.18 -0.02
N MET A 51 10.73 0.90 -0.70
CA MET A 51 9.45 1.09 -1.38
C MET A 51 9.65 1.67 -2.77
N ASP A 52 9.11 0.98 -3.77
CA ASP A 52 9.01 1.43 -5.16
C ASP A 52 7.55 1.80 -5.43
N ASN A 53 7.19 3.06 -5.26
CA ASN A 53 5.80 3.45 -5.50
C ASN A 53 5.51 3.61 -7.01
N PRO A 54 4.23 3.54 -7.43
CA PRO A 54 3.88 3.54 -8.85
C PRO A 54 4.17 4.87 -9.57
N LEU A 55 4.43 5.94 -8.84
CA LEU A 55 4.78 7.25 -9.42
C LEU A 55 6.25 7.32 -9.88
N GLY A 56 7.07 6.40 -9.41
CA GLY A 56 8.49 6.29 -9.75
C GLY A 56 9.42 6.56 -8.57
N GLY A 57 10.67 6.18 -8.76
CA GLY A 57 11.71 6.30 -7.75
C GLY A 57 11.69 5.19 -6.71
N ILE A 58 12.73 5.15 -5.90
CA ILE A 58 12.91 4.19 -4.82
C ILE A 58 13.12 4.97 -3.53
N LYS A 59 12.40 4.60 -2.47
CA LYS A 59 12.57 5.13 -1.12
C LYS A 59 13.17 4.05 -0.22
N ARG A 60 14.16 4.41 0.58
CA ARG A 60 14.87 3.49 1.46
C ARG A 60 14.86 3.99 2.89
N GLY A 61 14.62 3.06 3.82
CA GLY A 61 14.49 3.38 5.24
C GLY A 61 13.17 4.06 5.59
N TRP A 62 12.84 4.02 6.89
CA TRP A 62 11.54 4.52 7.34
C TRP A 62 11.35 6.04 7.13
N ASP A 63 12.40 6.83 7.31
CA ASP A 63 12.29 8.30 7.18
C ASP A 63 11.85 8.72 5.78
N GLU A 64 12.43 8.13 4.73
CA GLU A 64 12.03 8.43 3.35
C GLU A 64 10.62 7.89 3.03
N ILE A 65 10.30 6.69 3.49
CA ILE A 65 8.98 6.08 3.29
C ILE A 65 7.91 6.86 4.05
N LYS A 66 8.18 7.22 5.30
CA LYS A 66 7.29 8.05 6.11
C LYS A 66 6.97 9.38 5.42
N ALA A 67 7.98 10.03 4.86
CA ALA A 67 7.79 11.30 4.17
C ALA A 67 6.82 11.20 2.99
N VAL A 68 6.81 10.07 2.27
CA VAL A 68 5.82 9.82 1.20
C VAL A 68 4.40 9.74 1.77
N TYR A 69 4.19 8.96 2.83
CA TYR A 69 2.87 8.84 3.44
C TYR A 69 2.40 10.16 4.06
N GLU A 70 3.27 10.88 4.75
CA GLU A 70 2.93 12.20 5.31
C GLU A 70 2.53 13.19 4.22
N HIS A 71 3.22 13.18 3.08
CA HIS A 71 2.86 14.02 1.95
C HIS A 71 1.46 13.68 1.40
N ILE A 72 1.12 12.39 1.28
CA ILE A 72 -0.20 11.94 0.85
C ILE A 72 -1.26 12.30 1.90
N PHE A 73 -0.99 12.02 3.17
CA PHE A 73 -1.98 12.16 4.25
C PHE A 73 -2.29 13.61 4.60
N ASN A 74 -1.29 14.49 4.52
CA ASN A 74 -1.42 15.92 4.85
C ASN A 74 -1.72 16.79 3.63
N GLY A 75 -1.63 16.24 2.41
CA GLY A 75 -1.89 16.95 1.17
C GLY A 75 -3.38 17.19 0.90
N PRO A 76 -3.69 18.01 -0.11
CA PRO A 76 -5.06 18.37 -0.46
C PRO A 76 -5.82 17.25 -1.18
N ALA A 77 -5.11 16.27 -1.73
CA ALA A 77 -5.72 15.17 -2.45
C ALA A 77 -6.32 14.13 -1.49
N LYS A 78 -7.43 13.53 -1.93
CA LYS A 78 -8.00 12.34 -1.29
C LYS A 78 -7.62 11.13 -2.11
N VAL A 79 -6.99 10.16 -1.46
CA VAL A 79 -6.57 8.90 -2.10
C VAL A 79 -7.23 7.76 -1.35
N TYR A 80 -7.91 6.89 -2.09
CA TYR A 80 -8.49 5.66 -1.59
C TYR A 80 -7.99 4.50 -2.42
N VAL A 81 -7.57 3.41 -1.78
CA VAL A 81 -7.21 2.15 -2.45
C VAL A 81 -7.76 0.95 -1.69
N GLU A 82 -8.10 -0.08 -2.44
CA GLU A 82 -8.42 -1.41 -1.93
C GLU A 82 -7.62 -2.46 -2.68
N PHE A 83 -7.31 -3.56 -2.00
CA PHE A 83 -6.50 -4.67 -2.52
C PHE A 83 -7.38 -5.85 -2.89
N TYR A 84 -7.26 -6.33 -4.09
CA TYR A 84 -8.08 -7.43 -4.62
C TYR A 84 -7.28 -8.29 -5.60
N ASP A 85 -7.85 -9.38 -6.08
CA ASP A 85 -7.22 -10.31 -7.02
C ASP A 85 -5.83 -10.73 -6.52
N TYR A 86 -5.75 -11.15 -5.25
CA TYR A 86 -4.47 -11.35 -4.58
C TYR A 86 -4.24 -12.79 -4.14
N THR A 87 -2.97 -13.14 -4.04
CA THR A 87 -2.48 -14.38 -3.43
C THR A 87 -1.56 -14.05 -2.27
N ILE A 88 -1.55 -14.90 -1.25
CA ILE A 88 -0.64 -14.81 -0.11
C ILE A 88 0.25 -16.06 -0.12
N HIS A 89 1.54 -15.84 -0.01
CA HIS A 89 2.56 -16.87 0.02
C HIS A 89 3.33 -16.76 1.33
N GLU A 90 3.19 -17.74 2.18
CA GLU A 90 3.69 -17.71 3.56
C GLU A 90 4.75 -18.77 3.79
N THR A 91 5.82 -18.36 4.45
CA THR A 91 6.82 -19.23 5.06
C THR A 91 6.84 -18.97 6.57
N ARG A 92 7.74 -19.64 7.28
CA ARG A 92 7.84 -19.48 8.74
C ARG A 92 8.18 -18.04 9.18
N GLU A 93 8.98 -17.33 8.40
CA GLU A 93 9.57 -16.04 8.79
C GLU A 93 9.23 -14.89 7.84
N MET A 94 8.56 -15.19 6.74
CA MET A 94 8.22 -14.22 5.71
C MET A 94 6.88 -14.58 5.05
N PHE A 95 6.11 -13.57 4.71
CA PHE A 95 5.08 -13.74 3.68
C PHE A 95 5.16 -12.63 2.66
N TYR A 96 4.68 -12.90 1.47
CA TYR A 96 4.43 -11.86 0.48
C TYR A 96 3.03 -12.02 -0.10
N ALA A 97 2.46 -10.89 -0.47
CA ALA A 97 1.19 -10.80 -1.15
C ALA A 97 1.38 -10.18 -2.53
N VAL A 98 0.74 -10.77 -3.53
CA VAL A 98 0.77 -10.28 -4.91
C VAL A 98 -0.67 -10.10 -5.38
N GLY A 99 -0.99 -8.91 -5.87
CA GLY A 99 -2.34 -8.60 -6.31
C GLY A 99 -2.44 -7.26 -7.00
N ARG A 100 -3.65 -6.71 -6.96
CA ARG A 100 -3.99 -5.44 -7.59
C ARG A 100 -4.58 -4.48 -6.57
N GLU A 101 -4.26 -3.22 -6.73
CA GLU A 101 -4.96 -2.13 -6.06
C GLU A 101 -5.85 -1.39 -7.06
N ARG A 102 -7.04 -1.05 -6.63
CA ARG A 102 -7.95 -0.15 -7.32
C ARG A 102 -8.49 0.88 -6.36
N GLY A 103 -8.92 2.00 -6.89
CA GLY A 103 -9.43 3.10 -6.11
C GLY A 103 -9.41 4.38 -6.90
N GLU A 104 -9.20 5.50 -6.23
CA GLU A 104 -9.14 6.78 -6.90
C GLU A 104 -8.23 7.79 -6.18
N PHE A 105 -7.68 8.68 -6.98
CA PHE A 105 -7.05 9.93 -6.55
C PHE A 105 -7.99 11.07 -6.92
N ARG A 106 -8.33 11.91 -5.94
CA ARG A 106 -9.25 13.04 -6.13
C ARG A 106 -8.65 14.33 -5.60
N ILE A 107 -8.63 15.36 -6.43
CA ILE A 107 -8.27 16.70 -6.04
C ILE A 107 -9.18 17.70 -6.76
N GLY A 108 -9.96 18.50 -6.02
CA GLY A 108 -10.98 19.37 -6.62
C GLY A 108 -11.93 18.56 -7.50
N ASP A 109 -12.07 18.98 -8.75
CA ASP A 109 -12.90 18.32 -9.75
C ASP A 109 -12.17 17.21 -10.53
N ILE A 110 -10.86 17.04 -10.27
CA ILE A 110 -10.04 16.02 -10.94
C ILE A 110 -10.21 14.70 -10.19
N VAL A 111 -10.65 13.67 -10.90
CA VAL A 111 -10.73 12.30 -10.41
C VAL A 111 -9.93 11.39 -11.35
N VAL A 112 -8.94 10.69 -10.80
CA VAL A 112 -8.15 9.71 -11.55
C VAL A 112 -8.41 8.33 -10.94
N PRO A 113 -8.99 7.38 -11.70
CA PRO A 113 -9.11 6.01 -11.23
C PRO A 113 -7.71 5.39 -11.11
N LEU A 114 -7.49 4.58 -10.09
CA LEU A 114 -6.22 3.91 -9.86
C LEU A 114 -6.35 2.42 -10.21
N ALA A 115 -5.35 1.89 -10.91
CA ALA A 115 -5.20 0.49 -11.25
C ALA A 115 -3.71 0.14 -11.17
N ILE A 116 -3.31 -0.52 -10.09
CA ILE A 116 -1.92 -0.73 -9.72
C ILE A 116 -1.66 -2.21 -9.53
N ARG A 117 -0.59 -2.75 -10.10
CA ARG A 117 -0.06 -4.07 -9.72
C ARG A 117 0.80 -3.88 -8.49
N THR A 118 0.56 -4.71 -7.46
CA THR A 118 1.14 -4.50 -6.15
C THR A 118 1.70 -5.79 -5.59
N SER A 119 2.93 -5.72 -5.10
CA SER A 119 3.55 -6.76 -4.27
C SER A 119 3.97 -6.15 -2.94
N ARG A 120 3.75 -6.89 -1.85
CA ARG A 120 4.15 -6.50 -0.50
C ARG A 120 4.83 -7.67 0.17
N ILE A 121 5.98 -7.42 0.79
CA ILE A 121 6.77 -8.42 1.51
C ILE A 121 6.80 -8.04 2.99
N PHE A 122 6.51 -9.02 3.84
CA PHE A 122 6.51 -8.90 5.29
C PHE A 122 7.45 -9.94 5.91
N ARG A 123 8.15 -9.55 6.96
CA ARG A 123 8.98 -10.45 7.78
C ARG A 123 8.42 -10.52 9.19
N LEU A 124 8.61 -11.67 9.84
CA LEU A 124 8.31 -11.84 11.25
C LEU A 124 9.46 -11.24 12.07
N ILE A 125 9.18 -10.17 12.79
CA ILE A 125 10.16 -9.43 13.61
C ILE A 125 9.57 -9.30 15.01
N ASP A 126 10.25 -9.84 15.99
CA ASP A 126 9.80 -9.84 17.41
C ASP A 126 8.35 -10.33 17.57
N GLY A 127 8.01 -11.41 16.86
CA GLY A 127 6.69 -12.04 16.92
C GLY A 127 5.58 -11.33 16.16
N GLN A 128 5.91 -10.29 15.38
CA GLN A 128 4.94 -9.53 14.60
C GLN A 128 5.34 -9.42 13.14
N TRP A 129 4.36 -9.50 12.25
CA TRP A 129 4.56 -9.25 10.83
C TRP A 129 4.81 -7.76 10.58
N ARG A 130 5.95 -7.44 9.94
CA ARG A 130 6.32 -6.08 9.57
C ARG A 130 6.64 -6.00 8.09
N GLN A 131 6.11 -5.00 7.42
CA GLN A 131 6.38 -4.78 6.01
C GLN A 131 7.84 -4.35 5.81
N VAL A 132 8.53 -4.99 4.86
CA VAL A 132 9.92 -4.68 4.54
C VAL A 132 10.08 -4.19 3.11
N HIS A 133 9.11 -4.47 2.24
CA HIS A 133 9.16 -4.02 0.86
C HIS A 133 7.75 -3.86 0.28
N HIS A 134 7.62 -2.85 -0.56
CA HIS A 134 6.46 -2.64 -1.41
C HIS A 134 6.93 -2.27 -2.82
N HIS A 135 6.33 -2.90 -3.82
CA HIS A 135 6.45 -2.50 -5.22
C HIS A 135 5.06 -2.31 -5.82
N GLY A 136 4.83 -1.12 -6.36
CA GLY A 136 3.63 -0.80 -7.12
C GLY A 136 3.98 -0.32 -8.51
N SER A 137 3.21 -0.75 -9.52
CA SER A 137 3.39 -0.31 -10.91
C SER A 137 2.05 -0.16 -11.62
N ILE A 138 1.98 0.79 -12.53
CA ILE A 138 0.85 1.02 -13.40
C ILE A 138 1.27 0.61 -14.81
N ASP A 139 0.63 -0.42 -15.37
CA ASP A 139 0.94 -0.95 -16.69
C ASP A 139 0.25 -0.21 -17.85
N ASP A 140 -0.79 0.57 -17.54
CA ASP A 140 -1.40 1.50 -18.50
C ASP A 140 -0.62 2.82 -18.49
N SER A 141 0.10 3.09 -19.58
CA SER A 141 0.95 4.28 -19.70
C SER A 141 0.17 5.59 -19.73
N GLU A 142 -1.04 5.60 -20.25
CA GLU A 142 -1.91 6.80 -20.27
C GLU A 142 -2.43 7.08 -18.85
N LEU A 143 -2.85 6.06 -18.13
CA LEU A 143 -3.26 6.19 -16.73
C LEU A 143 -2.11 6.68 -15.86
N LEU A 144 -0.90 6.14 -16.05
CA LEU A 144 0.29 6.59 -15.32
C LEU A 144 0.56 8.08 -15.57
N ALA A 145 0.53 8.51 -16.83
CA ALA A 145 0.74 9.92 -17.19
C ALA A 145 -0.33 10.85 -16.58
N ARG A 146 -1.60 10.44 -16.60
CA ARG A 146 -2.70 11.19 -15.95
C ARG A 146 -2.49 11.30 -14.46
N TYR A 147 -2.12 10.23 -13.80
CA TYR A 147 -1.88 10.21 -12.36
C TYR A 147 -0.68 11.09 -11.99
N GLN A 148 0.43 10.97 -12.68
CA GLN A 148 1.60 11.82 -12.46
C GLN A 148 1.27 13.31 -12.65
N SER A 149 0.49 13.66 -13.66
CA SER A 149 0.05 15.03 -13.93
C SER A 149 -0.84 15.56 -12.80
N ALA A 150 -1.81 14.75 -12.35
CA ALA A 150 -2.72 15.13 -11.26
C ALA A 150 -1.96 15.35 -9.93
N VAL A 151 -0.99 14.49 -9.61
CA VAL A 151 -0.14 14.62 -8.42
C VAL A 151 0.69 15.90 -8.47
N LYS A 152 1.24 16.26 -9.63
CA LYS A 152 1.97 17.53 -9.81
C LYS A 152 1.09 18.75 -9.59
N SER A 153 -0.18 18.69 -9.99
CA SER A 153 -1.13 19.79 -9.80
C SER A 153 -1.57 19.96 -8.35
N ALA A 154 -1.37 18.96 -7.51
CA ALA A 154 -1.72 18.95 -6.09
C ALA A 154 -0.69 19.61 -5.16
N LYS A 155 0.44 20.03 -5.71
CA LYS A 155 1.55 20.64 -4.94
C LYS A 155 1.33 22.14 -4.73
#